data_45edea9f14929ce04f7fa639c7230eb7
#
_entry.id   45edea9f14929ce04f7fa639c7230eb7
#
_cell.length_a   1.000
_cell.length_b   1.000
_cell.length_c   1.000
_cell.angle_alpha   90.00
_cell.angle_beta   90.00
_cell.angle_gamma   90.00
#
_symmetry.space_group_name_H-M   'P 1'
#
loop_
_entity.id
_entity.type
_entity.pdbx_description
1 polymer ?
#
loop_
_entity_poly.entity_id
_entity_poly.type
_entity_poly.pdbx_seq_one_letter_code
_entity_poly.pdbx_strand_id
1 'polypeptide(L)'
;MVVLKGTADSVYLFIDNSNVYIQGKKVTARREDVNEHLVQIDYGKLVETAQDGRRMGAAPVVVGSIPPPEDTIWAKLRNLGYSVTVFERNFLNREKEVDSEVSLRISDTIHSYVPGTVVLIAGDGDYGPIFRRVLDKNWRIEIWFWTDGNKILMFCNRVIMY
;
A
#
# COMPACT_ATOMS: atom_id res chain seq x y z
N MET A 1 -15.87 -26.40 -6.64
CA MET A 1 -15.17 -26.12 -5.37
C MET A 1 -14.08 -25.11 -5.63
N VAL A 2 -14.20 -23.91 -5.12
CA VAL A 2 -13.14 -22.89 -5.26
C VAL A 2 -12.10 -23.18 -4.17
N VAL A 3 -10.89 -23.55 -4.58
CA VAL A 3 -9.78 -23.73 -3.64
C VAL A 3 -9.16 -22.35 -3.38
N LEU A 4 -9.37 -21.80 -2.19
CA LEU A 4 -8.72 -20.57 -1.78
C LEU A 4 -7.23 -20.84 -1.50
N LYS A 5 -6.38 -19.92 -1.96
CA LYS A 5 -4.92 -19.97 -1.78
C LYS A 5 -4.52 -19.21 -0.50
N GLY A 6 -3.35 -19.52 0.03
CA GLY A 6 -2.78 -18.86 1.19
C GLY A 6 -3.06 -19.57 2.51
N THR A 7 -2.67 -18.93 3.60
CA THR A 7 -2.87 -19.39 4.98
C THR A 7 -3.36 -18.22 5.83
N ALA A 8 -3.96 -18.51 6.99
CA ALA A 8 -4.48 -17.49 7.90
C ALA A 8 -3.40 -16.52 8.45
N ASP A 9 -2.12 -16.90 8.38
CA ASP A 9 -0.99 -16.05 8.81
C ASP A 9 -0.36 -15.23 7.69
N SER A 10 -0.88 -15.37 6.46
CA SER A 10 -0.35 -14.64 5.31
C SER A 10 -0.74 -13.17 5.34
N VAL A 11 0.20 -12.32 4.92
CA VAL A 11 -0.03 -10.89 4.70
C VAL A 11 -0.08 -10.59 3.20
N TYR A 12 -0.90 -9.63 2.85
CA TYR A 12 -1.11 -9.14 1.49
C TYR A 12 -0.94 -7.64 1.49
N LEU A 13 0.11 -7.15 0.84
CA LEU A 13 0.52 -5.74 0.85
C LEU A 13 -0.02 -5.00 -0.36
N PHE A 14 -0.56 -3.81 -0.09
CA PHE A 14 -1.07 -2.86 -1.07
C PHE A 14 -0.47 -1.49 -0.82
N ILE A 15 0.11 -0.88 -1.84
CA ILE A 15 0.76 0.43 -1.76
C ILE A 15 0.03 1.40 -2.69
N ASP A 16 -0.57 2.43 -2.10
CA ASP A 16 -1.01 3.62 -2.82
C ASP A 16 0.21 4.53 -3.02
N ASN A 17 0.85 4.39 -4.19
CA ASN A 17 2.09 5.08 -4.45
C ASN A 17 1.94 6.60 -4.63
N SER A 18 0.77 7.07 -5.02
CA SER A 18 0.53 8.51 -5.13
C SER A 18 0.73 9.19 -3.78
N ASN A 19 0.18 8.61 -2.73
CA ASN A 19 0.35 9.09 -1.37
C ASN A 19 1.75 8.81 -0.81
N VAL A 20 2.23 7.58 -0.94
CA VAL A 20 3.54 7.17 -0.39
C VAL A 20 4.66 8.02 -0.99
N TYR A 21 4.67 8.22 -2.30
CA TYR A 21 5.71 9.00 -2.97
C TYR A 21 5.70 10.48 -2.54
N ILE A 22 4.53 11.11 -2.55
CA ILE A 22 4.40 12.54 -2.24
C ILE A 22 4.61 12.79 -0.75
N GLN A 23 3.86 12.11 0.11
CA GLN A 23 3.90 12.35 1.55
C GLN A 23 5.17 11.82 2.19
N GLY A 24 5.64 10.64 1.78
CA GLY A 24 6.89 10.08 2.28
C GLY A 24 8.08 10.99 2.06
N LYS A 25 8.19 11.58 0.88
CA LYS A 25 9.27 12.55 0.57
C LYS A 25 9.15 13.83 1.40
N LYS A 26 7.95 14.41 1.51
CA LYS A 26 7.71 15.63 2.29
C LYS A 26 8.02 15.45 3.76
N VAL A 27 7.52 14.37 4.38
CA VAL A 27 7.74 14.09 5.80
C VAL A 27 9.22 13.85 6.08
N THR A 28 9.90 13.05 5.24
CA THR A 28 11.32 12.78 5.40
C THR A 28 12.16 14.04 5.21
N ALA A 29 11.87 14.84 4.18
CA ALA A 29 12.60 16.08 3.91
C ALA A 29 12.52 17.05 5.10
N ARG A 30 11.35 17.23 5.71
CA ARG A 30 11.18 18.05 6.90
C ARG A 30 11.94 17.50 8.11
N ARG A 31 11.87 16.19 8.32
CA ARG A 31 12.47 15.54 9.47
C ARG A 31 13.99 15.57 9.46
N GLU A 32 14.57 15.34 8.28
CA GLU A 32 16.02 15.28 8.09
C GLU A 32 16.62 16.63 7.68
N ASP A 33 15.80 17.68 7.57
CA ASP A 33 16.20 19.04 7.10
C ASP A 33 16.96 19.00 5.77
N VAL A 34 16.44 18.25 4.83
CA VAL A 34 17.01 18.09 3.49
C VAL A 34 16.04 18.49 2.41
N ASN A 35 16.54 18.77 1.21
CA ASN A 35 15.69 19.06 0.07
C ASN A 35 14.89 17.81 -0.34
N GLU A 36 13.59 17.96 -0.56
CA GLU A 36 12.67 16.89 -0.96
C GLU A 36 13.16 16.13 -2.22
N HIS A 37 13.83 16.83 -3.14
CA HIS A 37 14.39 16.20 -4.35
C HIS A 37 15.51 15.19 -4.07
N LEU A 38 16.16 15.28 -2.92
CA LEU A 38 17.21 14.34 -2.50
C LEU A 38 16.64 13.10 -1.80
N VAL A 39 15.38 13.13 -1.42
CA VAL A 39 14.75 12.00 -0.74
C VAL A 39 14.36 10.93 -1.75
N GLN A 40 14.78 9.71 -1.50
CA GLN A 40 14.39 8.52 -2.24
C GLN A 40 13.69 7.54 -1.31
N ILE A 41 12.65 6.89 -1.80
CA ILE A 41 11.92 5.86 -1.06
C ILE A 41 12.53 4.50 -1.40
N ASP A 42 12.97 3.80 -0.36
CA ASP A 42 13.37 2.39 -0.48
C ASP A 42 12.14 1.49 -0.30
N TYR A 43 11.52 1.13 -1.42
CA TYR A 43 10.34 0.28 -1.41
C TYR A 43 10.62 -1.15 -0.92
N GLY A 44 11.83 -1.65 -1.10
CA GLY A 44 12.23 -2.95 -0.56
C GLY A 44 12.18 -2.96 0.96
N LYS A 45 12.79 -1.96 1.59
CA LYS A 45 12.75 -1.78 3.05
C LYS A 45 11.35 -1.46 3.57
N LEU A 46 10.57 -0.67 2.82
CA LEU A 46 9.19 -0.36 3.18
C LEU A 46 8.35 -1.63 3.27
N VAL A 47 8.42 -2.47 2.24
CA VAL A 47 7.70 -3.76 2.19
C VAL A 47 8.22 -4.71 3.26
N GLU A 48 9.53 -4.85 3.44
CA GLU A 48 10.12 -5.68 4.49
C GLU A 48 9.65 -5.27 5.88
N THR A 49 9.64 -3.97 6.15
CA THR A 49 9.18 -3.41 7.44
C THR A 49 7.69 -3.69 7.65
N ALA A 50 6.86 -3.46 6.65
CA ALA A 50 5.43 -3.70 6.74
C ALA A 50 5.06 -5.19 6.78
N GLN A 51 5.87 -6.04 6.16
CA GLN A 51 5.75 -7.49 6.23
C GLN A 51 6.03 -8.02 7.64
N ASP A 52 7.00 -7.43 8.34
CA ASP A 52 7.35 -7.75 9.73
C ASP A 52 7.60 -9.25 9.96
N GLY A 53 8.41 -9.86 9.10
CA GLY A 53 8.76 -11.29 9.18
C GLY A 53 7.61 -12.27 8.88
N ARG A 54 6.40 -11.76 8.59
CA ARG A 54 5.24 -12.59 8.26
C ARG A 54 5.33 -13.14 6.84
N ARG A 55 4.61 -14.21 6.57
CA ARG A 55 4.58 -14.82 5.24
C ARG A 55 3.79 -13.95 4.24
N MET A 56 4.40 -13.66 3.09
CA MET A 56 3.68 -13.06 1.97
C MET A 56 2.74 -14.07 1.31
N GLY A 57 1.47 -13.73 1.19
CA GLY A 57 0.47 -14.57 0.52
C GLY A 57 0.48 -14.42 -0.99
N ALA A 58 0.89 -13.25 -1.48
CA ALA A 58 1.04 -12.93 -2.90
C ALA A 58 2.09 -11.81 -3.07
N ALA A 59 2.46 -11.50 -4.31
CA ALA A 59 3.32 -10.37 -4.62
C ALA A 59 2.69 -9.06 -4.12
N PRO A 60 3.48 -8.12 -3.55
CA PRO A 60 2.99 -6.80 -3.20
C PRO A 60 2.37 -6.08 -4.39
N VAL A 61 1.25 -5.42 -4.16
CA VAL A 61 0.54 -4.63 -5.16
C VAL A 61 0.91 -3.17 -4.99
N VAL A 62 1.35 -2.54 -6.08
CA VAL A 62 1.64 -1.10 -6.12
C VAL A 62 0.78 -0.46 -7.19
N VAL A 63 -0.01 0.52 -6.80
CA VAL A 63 -0.83 1.32 -7.70
C VAL A 63 -0.41 2.77 -7.60
N GLY A 64 -0.24 3.42 -8.73
CA GLY A 64 0.11 4.83 -8.75
C GLY A 64 -0.24 5.51 -10.06
N SER A 65 0.08 6.77 -10.15
CA SER A 65 -0.10 7.59 -11.35
C SER A 65 1.19 8.33 -11.70
N ILE A 66 1.35 8.68 -12.96
CA ILE A 66 2.43 9.54 -13.42
C ILE A 66 2.10 11.00 -13.00
N PRO A 67 3.02 11.82 -12.42
CA PRO A 67 4.43 11.59 -12.17
C PRO A 67 4.71 10.76 -10.92
N PRO A 68 5.93 10.18 -10.85
CA PRO A 68 7.09 10.47 -11.67
C PRO A 68 6.94 9.92 -13.09
N PRO A 69 7.32 10.70 -14.14
CA PRO A 69 7.18 10.29 -15.54
C PRO A 69 8.17 9.18 -15.94
N GLU A 70 9.08 8.84 -15.06
CA GLU A 70 10.18 7.95 -15.38
C GLU A 70 9.77 6.48 -15.20
N ASP A 71 9.96 5.72 -16.24
CA ASP A 71 9.87 4.25 -16.24
C ASP A 71 10.77 3.58 -15.18
N THR A 72 11.78 4.31 -14.68
CA THR A 72 12.79 3.77 -13.77
C THR A 72 12.23 3.27 -12.46
N ILE A 73 11.33 4.02 -11.81
CA ILE A 73 10.73 3.59 -10.54
C ILE A 73 9.78 2.40 -10.75
N TRP A 74 8.95 2.46 -11.79
CA TRP A 74 7.98 1.40 -12.10
C TRP A 74 8.69 0.14 -12.56
N ALA A 75 9.73 0.27 -13.40
CA ALA A 75 10.58 -0.84 -13.81
C ALA A 75 11.30 -1.47 -12.60
N LYS A 76 11.83 -0.65 -11.70
CA LYS A 76 12.46 -1.13 -10.46
C LYS A 76 11.49 -1.94 -9.59
N LEU A 77 10.26 -1.45 -9.42
CA LEU A 77 9.23 -2.16 -8.65
C LEU A 77 8.83 -3.48 -9.30
N ARG A 78 8.68 -3.51 -10.62
CA ARG A 78 8.43 -4.75 -11.36
C ARG A 78 9.60 -5.74 -11.24
N ASN A 79 10.83 -5.25 -11.28
CA ASN A 79 12.03 -6.08 -11.09
C ASN A 79 12.13 -6.66 -9.68
N LEU A 80 11.56 -6.01 -8.67
CA LEU A 80 11.39 -6.55 -7.32
C LEU A 80 10.30 -7.64 -7.24
N GLY A 81 9.60 -7.91 -8.34
CA GLY A 81 8.52 -8.89 -8.39
C GLY A 81 7.16 -8.36 -7.93
N TYR A 82 7.00 -7.04 -7.82
CA TYR A 82 5.72 -6.45 -7.40
C TYR A 82 4.74 -6.38 -8.57
N SER A 83 3.46 -6.50 -8.25
CA SER A 83 2.36 -6.27 -9.20
C SER A 83 2.09 -4.77 -9.31
N VAL A 84 2.46 -4.16 -10.42
CA VAL A 84 2.44 -2.70 -10.60
C VAL A 84 1.38 -2.29 -11.61
N THR A 85 0.50 -1.38 -11.20
CA THR A 85 -0.48 -0.70 -12.05
C THR A 85 -0.21 0.80 -12.03
N VAL A 86 -0.05 1.41 -13.20
CA VAL A 86 0.24 2.84 -13.36
C VAL A 86 -0.79 3.48 -14.25
N PHE A 87 -1.44 4.54 -13.75
CA PHE A 87 -2.37 5.34 -14.54
C PHE A 87 -1.67 6.51 -15.21
N GLU A 88 -2.02 6.75 -16.47
CA GLU A 88 -1.57 7.93 -17.17
C GLU A 88 -2.25 9.20 -16.65
N ARG A 89 -1.57 10.32 -16.84
CA ARG A 89 -2.01 11.62 -16.33
C ARG A 89 -3.25 12.15 -17.03
N ASN A 90 -4.43 11.94 -16.48
CA ASN A 90 -5.62 12.73 -16.78
C ASN A 90 -5.86 13.80 -15.71
N PHE A 91 -6.00 15.07 -16.10
CA PHE A 91 -5.97 16.22 -15.17
C PHE A 91 -7.10 16.28 -14.14
N LEU A 92 -8.12 15.43 -14.23
CA LEU A 92 -9.38 15.62 -13.50
C LEU A 92 -9.71 14.56 -12.43
N ASN A 93 -9.12 13.34 -12.42
CA ASN A 93 -9.60 12.27 -11.53
C ASN A 93 -8.53 11.26 -11.03
N ARG A 94 -7.28 11.64 -10.89
CA ARG A 94 -6.16 10.70 -10.62
C ARG A 94 -6.22 9.96 -9.31
N GLU A 95 -6.52 10.67 -8.24
CA GLU A 95 -6.55 10.08 -6.91
C GLU A 95 -7.67 9.03 -6.81
N LYS A 96 -8.81 9.32 -7.40
CA LYS A 96 -9.94 8.39 -7.43
C LYS A 96 -9.69 7.11 -8.22
N GLU A 97 -8.89 7.17 -9.29
CA GLU A 97 -8.53 5.98 -10.06
C GLU A 97 -7.59 5.07 -9.27
N VAL A 98 -6.61 5.65 -8.58
CA VAL A 98 -5.67 4.90 -7.73
C VAL A 98 -6.38 4.25 -6.56
N ASP A 99 -7.17 5.00 -5.82
CA ASP A 99 -7.95 4.50 -4.67
C ASP A 99 -8.91 3.38 -5.09
N SER A 100 -9.59 3.58 -6.22
CA SER A 100 -10.52 2.59 -6.77
C SER A 100 -9.82 1.32 -7.18
N GLU A 101 -8.67 1.40 -7.85
CA GLU A 101 -7.89 0.23 -8.25
C GLU A 101 -7.32 -0.50 -7.04
N VAL A 102 -6.77 0.21 -6.05
CA VAL A 102 -6.31 -0.42 -4.80
C VAL A 102 -7.45 -1.16 -4.11
N SER A 103 -8.63 -0.52 -4.00
CA SER A 103 -9.81 -1.15 -3.41
C SER A 103 -10.27 -2.39 -4.17
N LEU A 104 -10.24 -2.34 -5.51
CA LEU A 104 -10.57 -3.48 -6.36
C LEU A 104 -9.59 -4.63 -6.15
N ARG A 105 -8.29 -4.35 -6.11
CA ARG A 105 -7.25 -5.37 -5.88
C ARG A 105 -7.37 -6.00 -4.49
N ILE A 106 -7.70 -5.22 -3.46
CA ILE A 106 -8.02 -5.75 -2.13
C ILE A 106 -9.24 -6.66 -2.20
N SER A 107 -10.31 -6.23 -2.89
CA SER A 107 -11.53 -7.02 -3.06
C SER A 107 -11.25 -8.36 -3.74
N ASP A 108 -10.48 -8.37 -4.82
CA ASP A 108 -10.09 -9.59 -5.51
C ASP A 108 -9.31 -10.54 -4.59
N THR A 109 -8.42 -9.99 -3.78
CA THR A 109 -7.62 -10.77 -2.82
C THR A 109 -8.48 -11.44 -1.76
N ILE A 110 -9.38 -10.70 -1.12
CA ILE A 110 -10.22 -11.28 -0.05
C ILE A 110 -11.26 -12.29 -0.55
N HIS A 111 -11.51 -12.32 -1.86
CA HIS A 111 -12.38 -13.33 -2.49
C HIS A 111 -11.61 -14.54 -3.04
N SER A 112 -10.31 -14.41 -3.27
CA SER A 112 -9.49 -15.45 -3.91
C SER A 112 -8.64 -16.26 -2.93
N TYR A 113 -8.41 -15.74 -1.73
CA TYR A 113 -7.54 -16.36 -0.72
C TYR A 113 -8.29 -16.66 0.58
N VAL A 114 -7.70 -17.52 1.40
CA VAL A 114 -8.20 -17.72 2.79
C VAL A 114 -7.95 -16.46 3.61
N PRO A 115 -8.80 -16.14 4.60
CA PRO A 115 -8.63 -14.97 5.43
C PRO A 115 -7.23 -14.86 6.04
N GLY A 116 -6.59 -13.71 5.84
CA GLY A 116 -5.29 -13.34 6.33
C GLY A 116 -5.29 -11.89 6.78
N THR A 117 -4.18 -11.18 6.54
CA THR A 117 -4.05 -9.76 6.87
C THR A 117 -3.82 -8.93 5.62
N VAL A 118 -4.70 -7.98 5.35
CA VAL A 118 -4.48 -6.91 4.37
C VAL A 118 -3.63 -5.84 5.04
N VAL A 119 -2.51 -5.49 4.42
CA VAL A 119 -1.65 -4.38 4.85
C VAL A 119 -1.71 -3.30 3.78
N LEU A 120 -2.32 -2.17 4.10
CA LEU A 120 -2.45 -1.02 3.21
C LEU A 120 -1.48 0.08 3.62
N ILE A 121 -0.61 0.47 2.70
CA ILE A 121 0.29 1.62 2.85
C ILE A 121 -0.28 2.74 1.99
N ALA A 122 -0.94 3.70 2.63
CA ALA A 122 -1.63 4.81 1.97
C ALA A 122 -1.65 6.04 2.86
N GLY A 123 -1.91 7.22 2.28
CA GLY A 123 -1.99 8.48 3.02
C GLY A 123 -3.40 8.76 3.55
N ASP A 124 -4.29 9.22 2.70
CA ASP A 124 -5.58 9.81 3.05
C ASP A 124 -6.74 9.39 2.13
N GLY A 125 -6.59 8.28 1.41
CA GLY A 125 -7.64 7.79 0.52
C GLY A 125 -8.93 7.39 1.26
N ASP A 126 -10.06 7.47 0.57
CA ASP A 126 -11.36 7.01 1.12
C ASP A 126 -11.49 5.48 0.96
N TYR A 127 -10.83 4.78 1.85
CA TYR A 127 -10.83 3.31 1.91
C TYR A 127 -11.90 2.71 2.84
N GLY A 128 -12.75 3.55 3.44
CA GLY A 128 -13.77 3.10 4.41
C GLY A 128 -14.66 1.95 3.90
N PRO A 129 -15.20 2.01 2.68
CA PRO A 129 -16.03 0.93 2.14
C PRO A 129 -15.31 -0.41 2.01
N ILE A 130 -14.06 -0.41 1.52
CA ILE A 130 -13.32 -1.66 1.37
C ILE A 130 -12.88 -2.23 2.74
N PHE A 131 -12.58 -1.38 3.73
CA PHE A 131 -12.24 -1.83 5.08
C PHE A 131 -13.38 -2.60 5.72
N ARG A 132 -14.63 -2.09 5.61
CA ARG A 132 -15.80 -2.81 6.07
C ARG A 132 -15.92 -4.18 5.41
N ARG A 133 -15.70 -4.26 4.10
CA ARG A 133 -15.75 -5.52 3.34
C ARG A 133 -14.68 -6.52 3.80
N VAL A 134 -13.47 -6.04 4.08
CA VAL A 134 -12.35 -6.85 4.60
C VAL A 134 -12.75 -7.48 5.94
N LEU A 135 -13.28 -6.66 6.86
CA LEU A 135 -13.72 -7.11 8.19
C LEU A 135 -14.92 -8.09 8.10
N ASP A 136 -15.90 -7.81 7.25
CA ASP A 136 -17.06 -8.68 7.03
C ASP A 136 -16.68 -10.08 6.50
N LYS A 137 -15.52 -10.19 5.85
CA LYS A 137 -14.95 -11.44 5.36
C LYS A 137 -14.03 -12.13 6.38
N ASN A 138 -14.00 -11.65 7.63
CA ASN A 138 -13.13 -12.14 8.71
C ASN A 138 -11.62 -12.02 8.40
N TRP A 139 -11.24 -11.05 7.60
CA TRP A 139 -9.86 -10.65 7.38
C TRP A 139 -9.44 -9.62 8.43
N ARG A 140 -8.13 -9.55 8.68
CA ARG A 140 -7.51 -8.46 9.43
C ARG A 140 -7.06 -7.37 8.48
N ILE A 141 -6.99 -6.13 8.97
CA ILE A 141 -6.47 -4.99 8.21
C ILE A 141 -5.52 -4.17 9.05
N GLU A 142 -4.40 -3.81 8.44
CA GLU A 142 -3.40 -2.88 8.96
C GLU A 142 -3.27 -1.72 7.99
N ILE A 143 -3.22 -0.50 8.52
CA ILE A 143 -3.05 0.70 7.71
C ILE A 143 -1.77 1.40 8.17
N TRP A 144 -0.90 1.66 7.19
CA TRP A 144 0.34 2.38 7.39
C TRP A 144 0.27 3.71 6.67
N PHE A 145 0.61 4.80 7.34
CA PHE A 145 0.72 6.10 6.71
C PHE A 145 1.77 6.99 7.40
N TRP A 146 2.15 8.06 6.73
CA TRP A 146 3.15 8.99 7.21
C TRP A 146 2.50 10.05 8.10
N THR A 147 3.09 10.31 9.26
CA THR A 147 2.72 11.43 10.12
C THR A 147 3.93 12.29 10.42
N ASP A 148 3.71 13.54 10.75
CA ASP A 148 4.76 14.54 11.05
C ASP A 148 5.58 14.22 12.31
N GLY A 149 5.64 13.00 12.76
CA GLY A 149 6.45 12.64 13.93
C GLY A 149 6.52 11.17 14.27
N ASN A 150 5.53 10.39 13.95
CA ASN A 150 5.50 8.97 14.27
C ASN A 150 4.83 8.16 13.16
N LYS A 151 5.31 6.94 12.96
CA LYS A 151 4.57 5.97 12.15
C LYS A 151 3.30 5.61 12.92
N ILE A 152 2.13 5.90 12.38
CA ILE A 152 0.89 5.39 12.94
C ILE A 152 0.54 4.10 12.21
N LEU A 153 0.58 3.00 12.95
CA LEU A 153 0.05 1.74 12.52
C LEU A 153 -1.39 1.66 13.02
N MET A 154 -2.37 1.83 12.14
CA MET A 154 -3.76 1.60 12.49
C MET A 154 -4.15 0.16 12.20
N PHE A 155 -4.33 -0.62 13.25
CA PHE A 155 -5.10 -1.87 13.14
C PHE A 155 -6.59 -1.52 13.28
N CYS A 156 -7.43 -1.91 12.34
CA CYS A 156 -8.87 -1.77 12.51
C CYS A 156 -9.46 -2.61 13.67
N ASN A 157 -8.64 -3.41 14.34
CA ASN A 157 -8.94 -4.03 15.64
C ASN A 157 -8.07 -3.51 16.79
N ARG A 158 -7.06 -2.66 16.52
CA ARG A 158 -6.23 -1.97 17.53
C ARG A 158 -5.41 -0.86 16.88
N VAL A 159 -5.42 0.31 17.48
CA VAL A 159 -4.48 1.39 17.19
C VAL A 159 -3.20 1.12 17.96
N ILE A 160 -2.08 0.93 17.28
CA ILE A 160 -0.76 0.89 17.91
C ILE A 160 0.00 2.13 17.44
N MET A 161 0.30 3.01 18.38
CA MET A 161 1.19 4.16 18.13
C MET A 161 2.62 3.73 18.47
N TYR A 162 3.54 3.95 17.55
CA TYR A 162 4.97 3.83 17.78
C TYR A 162 5.64 5.18 17.64
#